data_4991ac57665b6a0acc31eb5d3c308ba2
#
_entry.id   4991ac57665b6a0acc31eb5d3c308ba2
#
_cell.length_a   1.000
_cell.length_b   1.000
_cell.length_c   1.000
_cell.angle_alpha   90.00
_cell.angle_beta   90.00
_cell.angle_gamma   90.00
#
_symmetry.space_group_name_H-M   'P 1'
#
loop_
_entity.id
_entity.type
_entity.pdbx_description
1 polymer ?
#
loop_
_entity_poly.entity_id
_entity_poly.type
_entity_poly.pdbx_seq_one_letter_code
_entity_poly.pdbx_strand_id
1 'polypeptide(L)'
;MNKDTLGPLAVVIVGVAAFATILAFAEQPVACPCDSSSNPWYPCLNNPCPLMVGFTLDSYHFNTPTNLTLNIRSNGGLTVALIAYYVRDASGAQYANSNWSGPTIPPAASTSINILTDGTAFTFPRGNSYTVSIVTSRNYEHSFTVTE
;
A
#
# COMPACT_ATOMS: atom_id res chain seq x y z
N MET A 1 -13.42 -55.25 -38.25
CA MET A 1 -14.36 -54.11 -38.38
C MET A 1 -14.84 -53.75 -37.01
N ASN A 2 -14.30 -52.65 -36.53
CA ASN A 2 -14.91 -51.63 -35.66
C ASN A 2 -13.75 -50.71 -35.30
N LYS A 3 -13.77 -49.74 -35.82
CA LYS A 3 -13.79 -48.27 -35.82
C LYS A 3 -14.23 -47.73 -34.49
N ASP A 4 -13.45 -46.70 -34.11
CA ASP A 4 -13.84 -45.53 -33.35
C ASP A 4 -14.01 -45.67 -31.86
N THR A 5 -12.96 -45.22 -31.19
CA THR A 5 -13.14 -44.29 -30.07
C THR A 5 -11.82 -43.58 -29.78
N LEU A 6 -11.49 -42.57 -30.58
CA LEU A 6 -10.61 -41.52 -30.15
C LEU A 6 -11.53 -40.45 -29.53
N GLY A 7 -11.73 -40.55 -28.22
CA GLY A 7 -12.39 -39.54 -27.43
C GLY A 7 -11.45 -38.36 -27.11
N PRO A 8 -11.98 -37.19 -26.82
CA PRO A 8 -11.26 -35.90 -26.85
C PRO A 8 -10.48 -35.67 -25.57
N LEU A 9 -9.16 -35.76 -25.67
CA LEU A 9 -8.23 -35.44 -24.57
C LEU A 9 -7.12 -34.51 -25.07
N ALA A 10 -7.50 -33.41 -25.68
CA ALA A 10 -6.54 -32.46 -26.20
C ALA A 10 -7.02 -30.99 -26.16
N VAL A 11 -7.69 -30.57 -25.10
CA VAL A 11 -8.05 -29.12 -24.95
C VAL A 11 -8.00 -28.68 -23.47
N VAL A 12 -6.98 -28.97 -22.70
CA VAL A 12 -6.83 -28.39 -21.34
C VAL A 12 -5.39 -27.94 -21.01
N ILE A 13 -4.50 -27.77 -21.96
CA ILE A 13 -3.13 -27.31 -21.62
C ILE A 13 -2.76 -26.02 -22.35
N VAL A 14 -3.64 -25.08 -22.58
CA VAL A 14 -3.28 -23.76 -23.11
C VAL A 14 -3.70 -22.60 -22.20
N GLY A 15 -4.29 -22.89 -21.03
CA GLY A 15 -4.83 -21.85 -20.13
C GLY A 15 -3.94 -21.42 -18.95
N VAL A 16 -2.76 -22.00 -18.72
CA VAL A 16 -1.97 -21.74 -17.51
C VAL A 16 -0.67 -20.95 -17.75
N ALA A 17 -0.28 -20.72 -18.99
CA ALA A 17 0.98 -20.03 -19.31
C ALA A 17 0.84 -18.50 -19.45
N ALA A 18 -0.34 -17.92 -19.33
CA ALA A 18 -0.55 -16.49 -19.55
C ALA A 18 -0.65 -15.64 -18.27
N PHE A 19 -0.57 -16.24 -17.07
CA PHE A 19 -0.70 -15.51 -15.81
C PHE A 19 0.62 -15.29 -15.06
N ALA A 20 1.75 -15.71 -15.59
CA ALA A 20 3.03 -15.65 -14.89
C ALA A 20 3.92 -14.44 -15.26
N THR A 21 3.45 -13.50 -16.09
CA THR A 21 4.30 -12.38 -16.55
C THR A 21 3.88 -10.99 -16.07
N ILE A 22 2.96 -10.88 -15.12
CA ILE A 22 2.50 -9.56 -14.60
C ILE A 22 3.08 -9.23 -13.20
N LEU A 23 3.93 -10.06 -12.62
CA LEU A 23 4.46 -9.83 -11.27
C LEU A 23 5.95 -9.47 -11.20
N ALA A 24 6.52 -8.88 -12.22
CA ALA A 24 7.92 -8.45 -12.19
C ALA A 24 8.10 -6.95 -12.52
N PHE A 25 7.18 -6.09 -12.13
CA PHE A 25 7.54 -4.72 -11.80
C PHE A 25 7.87 -4.67 -10.32
N ALA A 26 8.98 -5.30 -9.94
CA ALA A 26 9.65 -4.97 -8.71
C ALA A 26 9.93 -3.46 -8.78
N GLU A 27 9.22 -2.70 -7.94
CA GLU A 27 9.51 -1.30 -7.71
C GLU A 27 10.98 -1.20 -7.35
N GLN A 28 11.78 -0.73 -8.29
CA GLN A 28 13.14 -0.35 -7.96
C GLN A 28 12.99 0.81 -6.98
N PRO A 29 13.50 0.70 -5.76
CA PRO A 29 13.58 1.85 -4.90
C PRO A 29 14.30 2.92 -5.71
N VAL A 30 13.66 4.07 -5.91
CA VAL A 30 14.31 5.23 -6.52
C VAL A 30 15.45 5.57 -5.59
N ALA A 31 16.63 5.04 -5.90
CA ALA A 31 17.84 5.37 -5.17
C ALA A 31 18.00 6.89 -5.34
N CYS A 32 17.92 7.60 -4.24
CA CYS A 32 18.33 9.00 -4.24
C CYS A 32 19.76 9.02 -4.75
N PRO A 33 20.10 9.78 -5.80
CA PRO A 33 21.46 9.85 -6.33
C PRO A 33 22.41 10.61 -5.40
N CYS A 34 22.26 10.44 -4.11
CA CYS A 34 23.13 10.96 -3.05
C CYS A 34 24.05 9.85 -2.58
N ASP A 35 24.63 9.06 -3.49
CA ASP A 35 25.80 8.27 -3.16
C ASP A 35 26.99 9.23 -3.05
N SER A 36 27.44 9.45 -1.83
CA SER A 36 28.55 10.31 -1.46
C SER A 36 29.90 9.87 -2.06
N SER A 37 29.93 8.78 -2.82
CA SER A 37 31.16 8.19 -3.37
C SER A 37 31.51 8.62 -4.78
N SER A 38 30.62 9.29 -5.55
CA SER A 38 30.85 9.45 -6.98
C SER A 38 30.73 10.87 -7.56
N ASN A 39 30.37 11.91 -6.80
CA ASN A 39 30.34 13.26 -7.38
C ASN A 39 30.58 14.39 -6.37
N PRO A 40 31.83 15.01 -6.37
CA PRO A 40 32.16 16.10 -5.46
C PRO A 40 31.43 17.42 -5.71
N TRP A 41 30.61 17.52 -6.78
CA TRP A 41 29.94 18.74 -7.19
C TRP A 41 28.48 18.85 -6.72
N TYR A 42 27.92 17.80 -6.07
CA TYR A 42 26.63 17.87 -5.42
C TYR A 42 26.81 17.59 -3.93
N PRO A 43 26.93 18.63 -3.09
CA PRO A 43 26.90 18.41 -1.66
C PRO A 43 25.50 17.87 -1.29
N CYS A 44 25.44 16.59 -0.95
CA CYS A 44 24.30 16.01 -0.22
C CYS A 44 24.32 16.61 1.19
N LEU A 45 23.89 17.86 1.31
CA LEU A 45 23.67 18.53 2.58
C LEU A 45 22.56 17.79 3.30
N ASN A 46 22.88 16.95 4.28
CA ASN A 46 22.09 16.47 5.43
C ASN A 46 20.54 16.54 5.35
N ASN A 47 19.99 16.52 4.14
CA ASN A 47 18.57 16.59 3.90
C ASN A 47 18.08 15.25 3.33
N PRO A 48 17.03 14.67 3.91
CA PRO A 48 16.39 13.52 3.30
C PRO A 48 16.05 13.86 1.85
N CYS A 49 16.24 12.90 0.96
CA CYS A 49 15.98 13.04 -0.46
C CYS A 49 14.67 13.82 -0.70
N PRO A 50 14.69 15.01 -1.33
CA PRO A 50 13.53 15.89 -1.41
C PRO A 50 12.34 15.27 -2.17
N LEU A 51 12.57 14.14 -2.84
CA LEU A 51 11.56 13.42 -3.61
C LEU A 51 10.94 12.24 -2.85
N MET A 52 11.41 11.94 -1.63
CA MET A 52 10.81 10.86 -0.85
C MET A 52 9.43 11.27 -0.35
N VAL A 53 8.48 10.35 -0.54
CA VAL A 53 7.19 10.40 0.13
C VAL A 53 7.27 9.44 1.32
N GLY A 54 6.97 9.94 2.50
CA GLY A 54 6.97 9.13 3.70
C GLY A 54 6.03 9.69 4.74
N PHE A 55 5.58 8.83 5.64
CA PHE A 55 4.70 9.21 6.73
C PHE A 55 5.15 8.58 8.04
N THR A 56 4.96 9.30 9.11
CA THR A 56 5.10 8.82 10.49
C THR A 56 3.71 8.74 11.10
N LEU A 57 3.39 7.65 11.77
CA LEU A 57 2.19 7.53 12.58
C LEU A 57 2.48 8.16 13.95
N ASP A 58 1.83 9.28 14.25
CA ASP A 58 1.99 9.97 15.53
C ASP A 58 1.08 9.35 16.61
N SER A 59 -0.15 8.99 16.25
CA SER A 59 -1.09 8.28 17.12
C SER A 59 -2.24 7.67 16.33
N TYR A 60 -3.01 6.81 16.95
CA TYR A 60 -4.24 6.26 16.38
C TYR A 60 -5.29 6.02 17.46
N HIS A 61 -6.53 5.89 17.03
CA HIS A 61 -7.68 5.62 17.91
C HIS A 61 -8.79 4.88 17.16
N PHE A 62 -9.26 3.77 17.73
CA PHE A 62 -10.44 3.06 17.24
C PHE A 62 -11.69 3.72 17.81
N ASN A 63 -12.46 4.39 16.96
CA ASN A 63 -13.67 5.09 17.38
C ASN A 63 -14.86 4.13 17.52
N THR A 64 -14.95 3.19 16.57
CA THR A 64 -15.97 2.13 16.52
C THR A 64 -15.34 0.88 15.89
N PRO A 65 -16.02 -0.29 15.93
CA PRO A 65 -15.54 -1.47 15.23
C PRO A 65 -15.38 -1.32 13.71
N THR A 66 -15.80 -0.20 13.14
CA THR A 66 -15.71 0.08 11.69
C THR A 66 -15.01 1.39 11.36
N ASN A 67 -14.47 2.09 12.37
CA ASN A 67 -13.85 3.39 12.20
C ASN A 67 -12.58 3.52 13.03
N LEU A 68 -11.45 3.64 12.36
CA LEU A 68 -10.12 3.88 12.92
C LEU A 68 -9.62 5.26 12.46
N THR A 69 -9.25 6.12 13.39
CA THR A 69 -8.56 7.39 13.10
C THR A 69 -7.05 7.18 13.20
N LEU A 70 -6.31 7.60 12.20
CA LEU A 70 -4.85 7.70 12.22
C LEU A 70 -4.44 9.17 12.18
N ASN A 71 -3.55 9.57 13.07
CA ASN A 71 -2.86 10.86 13.03
C ASN A 71 -1.49 10.63 12.44
N ILE A 72 -1.29 11.11 11.23
CA ILE A 72 -0.05 10.91 10.46
C ILE A 72 0.61 12.24 10.16
N ARG A 73 1.93 12.20 10.04
CA ARG A 73 2.75 13.36 9.68
C ARG A 73 3.58 13.01 8.46
N SER A 74 3.58 13.91 7.46
CA SER A 74 4.46 13.79 6.31
C SER A 74 5.91 14.08 6.71
N ASN A 75 6.81 13.13 6.43
CA ASN A 75 8.25 13.31 6.57
C ASN A 75 8.96 13.40 5.21
N GLY A 76 8.18 13.43 4.12
CA GLY A 76 8.67 13.63 2.76
C GLY A 76 8.76 15.09 2.36
N GLY A 77 9.44 15.34 1.26
CA GLY A 77 9.63 16.69 0.69
C GLY A 77 8.56 17.13 -0.32
N LEU A 78 7.54 16.31 -0.56
CA LEU A 78 6.53 16.56 -1.59
C LEU A 78 5.13 16.62 -1.00
N THR A 79 4.31 17.50 -1.59
CA THR A 79 2.85 17.46 -1.38
C THR A 79 2.26 16.26 -2.10
N VAL A 80 1.48 15.44 -1.40
CA VAL A 80 0.84 14.24 -1.95
C VAL A 80 -0.62 14.15 -1.52
N ALA A 81 -1.47 13.65 -2.42
CA ALA A 81 -2.84 13.28 -2.10
C ALA A 81 -2.90 11.80 -1.73
N LEU A 82 -3.76 11.43 -0.79
CA LEU A 82 -4.07 10.05 -0.47
C LEU A 82 -5.24 9.59 -1.34
N ILE A 83 -5.12 8.43 -2.00
CA ILE A 83 -6.11 7.98 -2.99
C ILE A 83 -6.73 6.62 -2.69
N ALA A 84 -6.09 5.83 -1.83
CA ALA A 84 -6.60 4.52 -1.44
C ALA A 84 -6.05 4.13 -0.06
N TYR A 85 -6.73 3.17 0.57
CA TYR A 85 -6.19 2.46 1.74
C TYR A 85 -6.62 1.00 1.73
N TYR A 86 -5.82 0.19 2.39
CA TYR A 86 -6.06 -1.23 2.62
C TYR A 86 -5.90 -1.51 4.11
N VAL A 87 -6.71 -2.42 4.62
CA VAL A 87 -6.59 -2.92 5.99
C VAL A 87 -6.47 -4.42 5.92
N ARG A 88 -5.49 -4.98 6.61
CA ARG A 88 -5.29 -6.44 6.71
C ARG A 88 -5.17 -6.84 8.17
N ASP A 89 -5.83 -7.91 8.55
CA ASP A 89 -5.68 -8.53 9.85
C ASP A 89 -4.58 -9.62 9.86
N ALA A 90 -4.32 -10.19 11.04
CA ALA A 90 -3.32 -11.25 11.20
C ALA A 90 -3.69 -12.57 10.48
N SER A 91 -4.96 -12.79 10.15
CA SER A 91 -5.41 -13.97 9.39
C SER A 91 -5.19 -13.81 7.89
N GLY A 92 -4.89 -12.60 7.43
CA GLY A 92 -4.75 -12.23 6.03
C GLY A 92 -6.06 -11.75 5.39
N ALA A 93 -7.17 -11.67 6.13
CA ALA A 93 -8.38 -11.03 5.64
C ALA A 93 -8.11 -9.55 5.36
N GLN A 94 -8.63 -9.04 4.24
CA GLN A 94 -8.32 -7.69 3.77
C GLN A 94 -9.58 -6.94 3.38
N TYR A 95 -9.63 -5.67 3.76
CA TYR A 95 -10.56 -4.67 3.25
C TYR A 95 -9.80 -3.66 2.39
N ALA A 96 -10.40 -3.22 1.29
CA ALA A 96 -9.80 -2.27 0.36
C ALA A 96 -10.78 -1.13 0.04
N ASN A 97 -10.32 0.10 0.12
CA ASN A 97 -10.99 1.26 -0.44
C ASN A 97 -10.07 1.89 -1.49
N SER A 98 -10.20 1.41 -2.73
CA SER A 98 -9.35 1.82 -3.86
C SER A 98 -9.83 3.08 -4.58
N ASN A 99 -10.98 3.62 -4.19
CA ASN A 99 -11.54 4.85 -4.76
C ASN A 99 -11.80 5.89 -3.66
N TRP A 100 -10.82 6.04 -2.76
CA TRP A 100 -10.92 6.97 -1.65
C TRP A 100 -10.39 8.35 -2.05
N SER A 101 -11.17 9.38 -1.75
CA SER A 101 -10.73 10.76 -1.86
C SER A 101 -10.24 11.25 -0.49
N GLY A 102 -9.00 10.92 -0.19
CA GLY A 102 -8.34 11.33 1.05
C GLY A 102 -7.78 12.75 0.97
N PRO A 103 -7.19 13.25 2.06
CA PRO A 103 -6.61 14.59 2.11
C PRO A 103 -5.34 14.70 1.26
N THR A 104 -5.04 15.93 0.85
CA THR A 104 -3.73 16.31 0.32
C THR A 104 -2.85 16.81 1.46
N ILE A 105 -1.65 16.25 1.59
CA ILE A 105 -0.75 16.50 2.71
C ILE A 105 0.51 17.18 2.20
N PRO A 106 0.78 18.43 2.63
CA PRO A 106 2.04 19.12 2.35
C PRO A 106 3.23 18.49 3.10
N PRO A 107 4.47 18.83 2.70
CA PRO A 107 5.67 18.47 3.46
C PRO A 107 5.59 18.92 4.92
N ALA A 108 6.06 18.07 5.84
CA ALA A 108 6.10 18.30 7.29
C ALA A 108 4.74 18.56 7.96
N ALA A 109 3.63 18.44 7.23
CA ALA A 109 2.30 18.64 7.80
C ALA A 109 1.79 17.36 8.49
N SER A 110 1.02 17.57 9.57
CA SER A 110 0.26 16.51 10.25
C SER A 110 -1.20 16.57 9.82
N THR A 111 -1.85 15.41 9.74
CA THR A 111 -3.27 15.30 9.42
C THR A 111 -3.89 14.10 10.10
N SER A 112 -5.20 14.19 10.38
CA SER A 112 -6.01 13.08 10.84
C SER A 112 -6.78 12.49 9.68
N ILE A 113 -6.73 11.18 9.52
CA ILE A 113 -7.50 10.45 8.51
C ILE A 113 -8.37 9.38 9.16
N ASN A 114 -9.55 9.17 8.61
CA ASN A 114 -10.46 8.11 9.05
C ASN A 114 -10.42 6.96 8.06
N ILE A 115 -10.11 5.79 8.58
CA ILE A 115 -10.15 4.51 7.88
C ILE A 115 -11.48 3.86 8.22
N LEU A 116 -12.38 3.82 7.26
CA LEU A 116 -13.72 3.27 7.41
C LEU A 116 -13.82 1.91 6.74
N THR A 117 -14.40 0.94 7.43
CA THR A 117 -14.75 -0.36 6.85
C THR A 117 -16.28 -0.47 6.73
N ASP A 118 -16.75 -1.40 5.90
CA ASP A 118 -18.20 -1.53 5.64
C ASP A 118 -18.99 -2.22 6.77
N GLY A 119 -18.29 -2.80 7.75
CA GLY A 119 -18.91 -3.49 8.88
C GLY A 119 -19.46 -4.88 8.57
N THR A 120 -19.55 -5.23 7.29
CA THR A 120 -20.04 -6.54 6.83
C THR A 120 -18.88 -7.43 6.42
N ALA A 121 -18.01 -6.95 5.53
CA ALA A 121 -16.85 -7.68 5.07
C ALA A 121 -15.66 -7.55 6.02
N PHE A 122 -15.57 -6.44 6.77
CA PHE A 122 -14.45 -6.20 7.68
C PHE A 122 -14.84 -5.33 8.88
N THR A 123 -14.36 -5.73 10.06
CA THR A 123 -14.47 -4.97 11.31
C THR A 123 -13.14 -4.99 12.06
N PHE A 124 -13.03 -4.16 13.10
CA PHE A 124 -11.90 -4.10 14.03
C PHE A 124 -12.26 -4.71 15.40
N PRO A 125 -12.26 -6.06 15.55
CA PRO A 125 -12.41 -6.69 16.86
C PRO A 125 -11.28 -6.31 17.83
N ARG A 126 -11.64 -6.13 19.11
CA ARG A 126 -10.69 -5.81 20.18
C ARG A 126 -9.63 -6.89 20.35
N GLY A 127 -8.44 -6.45 20.72
CA GLY A 127 -7.30 -7.33 20.98
C GLY A 127 -6.58 -7.82 19.73
N ASN A 128 -7.01 -7.40 18.54
CA ASN A 128 -6.38 -7.79 17.29
C ASN A 128 -5.45 -6.70 16.74
N SER A 129 -4.43 -7.12 16.02
CA SER A 129 -3.52 -6.23 15.29
C SER A 129 -3.87 -6.18 13.81
N TYR A 130 -3.73 -4.99 13.24
CA TYR A 130 -4.06 -4.69 11.86
C TYR A 130 -2.90 -3.99 11.18
N THR A 131 -2.65 -4.33 9.92
CA THR A 131 -1.78 -3.55 9.04
C THR A 131 -2.66 -2.64 8.20
N VAL A 132 -2.46 -1.34 8.32
CA VAL A 132 -3.14 -0.32 7.52
C VAL A 132 -2.15 0.24 6.53
N SER A 133 -2.41 0.06 5.25
CA SER A 133 -1.62 0.60 4.14
C SER A 133 -2.37 1.76 3.51
N ILE A 134 -1.72 2.90 3.35
CA ILE A 134 -2.22 4.07 2.62
C ILE A 134 -1.46 4.25 1.32
N VAL A 135 -2.17 4.60 0.25
CA VAL A 135 -1.60 4.79 -1.09
C VAL A 135 -1.73 6.25 -1.49
N THR A 136 -0.65 6.79 -2.01
CA THR A 136 -0.60 8.17 -2.49
C THR A 136 -0.86 8.27 -3.99
N SER A 137 -1.19 9.48 -4.46
CA SER A 137 -1.34 9.81 -5.90
C SER A 137 -0.08 9.58 -6.74
N ARG A 138 1.04 9.26 -6.11
CA ARG A 138 2.30 8.90 -6.77
C ARG A 138 2.60 7.41 -6.70
N ASN A 139 1.61 6.58 -6.34
CA ASN A 139 1.73 5.12 -6.16
C ASN A 139 2.73 4.68 -5.07
N TYR A 140 3.01 5.53 -4.08
CA TYR A 140 3.73 5.09 -2.89
C TYR A 140 2.74 4.50 -1.90
N GLU A 141 3.04 3.30 -1.42
CA GLU A 141 2.32 2.64 -0.34
C GLU A 141 3.12 2.79 0.96
N HIS A 142 2.41 3.14 2.03
CA HIS A 142 2.98 3.26 3.36
C HIS A 142 2.12 2.53 4.38
N SER A 143 2.72 1.63 5.16
CA SER A 143 1.99 0.73 6.05
C SER A 143 2.28 1.03 7.51
N PHE A 144 1.25 0.92 8.35
CA PHE A 144 1.31 1.06 9.79
C PHE A 144 0.71 -0.18 10.44
N THR A 145 1.28 -0.61 11.57
CA THR A 145 0.65 -1.62 12.43
C THR A 145 -0.02 -0.96 13.60
N VAL A 146 -1.29 -1.29 13.84
CA VAL A 146 -2.12 -0.77 14.93
C VAL A 146 -2.79 -1.93 15.67
N THR A 147 -3.05 -1.78 16.95
CA THR A 147 -3.72 -2.80 17.80
C THR A 147 -4.85 -2.15 18.55
N GLU A 148 -6.05 -2.76 18.51
CA GLU A 148 -7.20 -2.33 19.29
C GLU A 148 -7.16 -2.88 20.72
#